data_9818ec75084d94e78545d64b63142cf9
#
_entry.id   9818ec75084d94e78545d64b63142cf9
#
_cell.length_a   1.000
_cell.length_b   1.000
_cell.length_c   1.000
_cell.angle_alpha   90.00
_cell.angle_beta   90.00
_cell.angle_gamma   90.00
#
_symmetry.space_group_name_H-M   'P 1'
#
loop_
_entity.id
_entity.type
_entity.pdbx_description
1 polymer ?
#
loop_
_entity_poly.entity_id
_entity_poly.type
_entity_poly.pdbx_seq_one_letter_code
_entity_poly.pdbx_strand_id
1 'polypeptide(L)'
;MLSIYNSQMSYIGKEDKKIVHQTGLWHKVFSGIMYNKKERKIYFQTIYPKEAYTFERDDFIDFSVGGHIEDDEKVIDAGVREVGEELGIKITQNDLKFLGIRVCNCDLSDTYKVREFQHFYAFETTKYLKDMSFLASDSEVKSVIEINVDEFLSLLVGDVDEILANEMVLDRTTREGKYSENVNITYKRIIPDYYKDKSIFEKFLAVKSLID
;
A
#
# COMPACT_ATOMS: atom_id res chain seq x y z
N MET A 1 9.16 -11.66 -14.80
CA MET A 1 7.94 -12.23 -15.45
C MET A 1 6.83 -12.25 -14.44
N LEU A 2 5.59 -11.93 -14.87
CA LEU A 2 4.41 -12.02 -14.03
C LEU A 2 3.49 -13.12 -14.58
N SER A 3 2.83 -13.85 -13.70
CA SER A 3 1.73 -14.74 -14.06
C SER A 3 0.53 -13.92 -14.49
N ILE A 4 -0.04 -14.21 -15.65
CA ILE A 4 -1.20 -13.52 -16.21
C ILE A 4 -2.46 -14.39 -16.17
N TYR A 5 -3.60 -13.71 -16.05
CA TYR A 5 -4.90 -14.33 -15.82
C TYR A 5 -5.94 -13.76 -16.76
N ASN A 6 -7.06 -14.46 -16.92
CA ASN A 6 -8.25 -13.87 -17.52
C ASN A 6 -9.07 -13.10 -16.45
N SER A 7 -10.13 -12.43 -16.85
CA SER A 7 -11.01 -11.65 -15.96
C SER A 7 -11.73 -12.47 -14.87
N GLN A 8 -11.74 -13.80 -14.98
CA GLN A 8 -12.26 -14.74 -13.99
C GLN A 8 -11.17 -15.32 -13.08
N MET A 9 -9.97 -14.71 -13.04
CA MET A 9 -8.81 -15.16 -12.29
C MET A 9 -8.25 -16.54 -12.70
N SER A 10 -8.59 -17.07 -13.87
CA SER A 10 -7.98 -18.30 -14.38
C SER A 10 -6.63 -17.96 -15.00
N TYR A 11 -5.60 -18.72 -14.64
CA TYR A 11 -4.26 -18.58 -15.20
C TYR A 11 -4.25 -18.83 -16.70
N ILE A 12 -3.60 -17.97 -17.49
CA ILE A 12 -3.50 -18.07 -18.94
C ILE A 12 -2.06 -18.03 -19.49
N GLY A 13 -1.07 -17.79 -18.64
CA GLY A 13 0.34 -17.76 -19.05
C GLY A 13 1.19 -16.80 -18.23
N LYS A 14 2.31 -16.42 -18.80
CA LYS A 14 3.30 -15.50 -18.17
C LYS A 14 3.71 -14.44 -19.18
N GLU A 15 4.03 -13.23 -18.69
CA GLU A 15 4.47 -12.15 -19.57
C GLU A 15 5.43 -11.20 -18.80
N ASP A 16 6.20 -10.43 -19.55
CA ASP A 16 7.06 -9.39 -19.00
C ASP A 16 6.21 -8.29 -18.34
N LYS A 17 6.64 -7.80 -17.16
CA LYS A 17 5.94 -6.76 -16.39
C LYS A 17 5.61 -5.53 -17.24
N LYS A 18 6.53 -5.07 -18.09
CA LYS A 18 6.31 -3.90 -18.94
C LYS A 18 5.20 -4.16 -19.96
N ILE A 19 5.18 -5.34 -20.59
CA ILE A 19 4.14 -5.74 -21.55
C ILE A 19 2.80 -5.88 -20.84
N VAL A 20 2.78 -6.48 -19.64
CA VAL A 20 1.57 -6.61 -18.82
C VAL A 20 0.87 -5.25 -18.63
N HIS A 21 1.62 -4.22 -18.23
CA HIS A 21 1.06 -2.89 -18.04
C HIS A 21 0.75 -2.15 -19.34
N GLN A 22 1.57 -2.31 -20.38
CA GLN A 22 1.32 -1.68 -21.68
C GLN A 22 0.04 -2.20 -22.35
N THR A 23 -0.19 -3.50 -22.27
CA THR A 23 -1.32 -4.16 -22.93
C THR A 23 -2.55 -4.34 -22.03
N GLY A 24 -2.39 -4.17 -20.72
CA GLY A 24 -3.47 -4.32 -19.73
C GLY A 24 -3.85 -5.79 -19.51
N LEU A 25 -2.85 -6.64 -19.23
CA LEU A 25 -3.10 -8.02 -18.87
C LEU A 25 -3.38 -8.13 -17.36
N TRP A 26 -4.37 -8.95 -17.03
CA TRP A 26 -4.72 -9.20 -15.63
C TRP A 26 -3.60 -9.97 -14.91
N HIS A 27 -3.23 -9.47 -13.76
CA HIS A 27 -2.22 -10.08 -12.90
C HIS A 27 -2.56 -9.88 -11.42
N LYS A 28 -1.87 -10.58 -10.53
CA LYS A 28 -2.07 -10.45 -9.10
C LYS A 28 -1.03 -9.53 -8.50
N VAL A 29 -1.46 -8.77 -7.49
CA VAL A 29 -0.57 -7.95 -6.66
C VAL A 29 -0.90 -8.14 -5.18
N PHE A 30 0.10 -7.93 -4.34
CA PHE A 30 -0.05 -7.85 -2.89
C PHE A 30 -0.29 -6.40 -2.49
N SER A 31 -1.17 -6.16 -1.53
CA SER A 31 -1.38 -4.87 -0.87
C SER A 31 -1.47 -5.08 0.63
N GLY A 32 -0.58 -4.45 1.39
CA GLY A 32 -0.48 -4.60 2.84
C GLY A 32 -0.87 -3.33 3.58
N ILE A 33 -1.63 -3.49 4.67
CA ILE A 33 -1.97 -2.42 5.61
C ILE A 33 -1.34 -2.76 6.96
N MET A 34 -0.33 -2.00 7.35
CA MET A 34 0.28 -2.09 8.68
C MET A 34 -0.59 -1.35 9.68
N TYR A 35 -0.77 -1.91 10.87
CA TYR A 35 -1.52 -1.27 11.95
C TYR A 35 -0.85 -1.49 13.31
N ASN A 36 -1.15 -0.59 14.26
CA ASN A 36 -0.78 -0.73 15.67
C ASN A 36 -2.07 -0.75 16.50
N LYS A 37 -2.40 -1.91 17.05
CA LYS A 37 -3.62 -2.10 17.82
C LYS A 37 -3.64 -1.23 19.08
N LYS A 38 -2.54 -1.23 19.84
CA LYS A 38 -2.43 -0.49 21.11
C LYS A 38 -2.61 1.00 20.94
N GLU A 39 -2.03 1.57 19.90
CA GLU A 39 -2.04 3.02 19.62
C GLU A 39 -3.21 3.44 18.71
N ARG A 40 -4.03 2.49 18.25
CA ARG A 40 -5.14 2.71 17.30
C ARG A 40 -4.68 3.42 16.03
N LYS A 41 -3.53 3.01 15.50
CA LYS A 41 -2.91 3.62 14.32
C LYS A 41 -2.95 2.66 13.12
N ILE A 42 -3.10 3.25 11.94
CA ILE A 42 -2.83 2.63 10.64
C ILE A 42 -1.70 3.39 9.96
N TYR A 43 -0.97 2.68 9.12
CA TYR A 43 0.21 3.23 8.45
C TYR A 43 0.00 3.26 6.95
N PHE A 44 0.58 4.27 6.33
CA PHE A 44 0.56 4.51 4.90
C PHE A 44 1.96 4.85 4.43
N GLN A 45 2.17 4.80 3.12
CA GLN A 45 3.40 5.28 2.52
C GLN A 45 3.13 6.37 1.48
N THR A 46 4.15 7.20 1.23
CA THR A 46 4.30 7.93 -0.03
C THR A 46 5.50 7.36 -0.76
N ILE A 47 5.49 7.40 -2.07
CA ILE A 47 6.56 6.85 -2.90
C ILE A 47 7.26 7.94 -3.70
N TYR A 48 8.55 7.73 -3.99
CA TYR A 48 9.24 8.56 -4.97
C TYR A 48 8.63 8.36 -6.36
N PRO A 49 8.50 9.43 -7.17
CA PRO A 49 7.97 9.32 -8.52
C PRO A 49 8.74 8.30 -9.36
N LYS A 50 8.01 7.47 -10.11
CA LYS A 50 8.56 6.51 -11.07
C LYS A 50 8.26 6.99 -12.48
N GLU A 51 9.20 6.81 -13.43
CA GLU A 51 9.01 7.20 -14.82
C GLU A 51 7.80 6.51 -15.50
N ALA A 52 7.46 5.31 -15.05
CA ALA A 52 6.40 4.52 -15.68
C ALA A 52 4.97 5.00 -15.33
N TYR A 53 4.79 5.60 -14.16
CA TYR A 53 3.53 6.22 -13.74
C TYR A 53 3.87 7.38 -12.82
N THR A 54 3.63 8.55 -13.27
CA THR A 54 3.66 9.73 -12.43
C THR A 54 2.23 10.02 -12.01
N PHE A 55 1.92 9.81 -10.73
CA PHE A 55 0.95 10.73 -10.17
C PHE A 55 1.57 12.12 -10.34
N GLU A 56 0.80 13.10 -10.77
CA GLU A 56 1.27 14.50 -10.89
C GLU A 56 1.88 15.04 -9.58
N ARG A 57 1.71 14.28 -8.48
CA ARG A 57 2.14 14.62 -7.13
C ARG A 57 2.80 13.41 -6.46
N ASP A 58 3.88 13.68 -5.74
CA ASP A 58 4.66 12.70 -4.98
C ASP A 58 4.28 12.63 -3.49
N ASP A 59 3.17 13.28 -3.10
CA ASP A 59 2.65 13.34 -1.73
C ASP A 59 1.35 12.56 -1.53
N PHE A 60 0.89 11.82 -2.54
CA PHE A 60 -0.23 10.91 -2.41
C PHE A 60 0.08 9.78 -1.42
N ILE A 61 -0.90 9.56 -0.53
CA ILE A 61 -0.87 8.50 0.48
C ILE A 61 -1.38 7.21 -0.15
N ASP A 62 -0.58 6.16 -0.07
CA ASP A 62 -0.89 4.81 -0.53
C ASP A 62 -0.84 3.80 0.64
N PHE A 63 -1.27 2.55 0.40
CA PHE A 63 -1.18 1.49 1.39
C PHE A 63 0.25 1.34 1.93
N SER A 64 0.38 0.72 3.11
CA SER A 64 1.69 0.63 3.78
C SER A 64 2.77 -0.04 2.94
N VAL A 65 2.38 -0.99 2.10
CA VAL A 65 3.25 -1.76 1.20
C VAL A 65 2.46 -2.33 0.04
N GLY A 66 3.06 -2.42 -1.13
CA GLY A 66 2.43 -3.04 -2.28
C GLY A 66 3.42 -3.50 -3.34
N GLY A 67 3.19 -4.69 -3.91
CA GLY A 67 4.08 -5.21 -4.92
C GLY A 67 3.50 -6.29 -5.80
N HIS A 68 4.22 -6.56 -6.89
CA HIS A 68 3.86 -7.59 -7.84
C HIS A 68 4.23 -8.97 -7.30
N ILE A 69 3.41 -9.95 -7.64
CA ILE A 69 3.68 -11.35 -7.32
C ILE A 69 4.51 -11.91 -8.46
N GLU A 70 5.71 -12.36 -8.16
CA GLU A 70 6.59 -12.97 -9.13
C GLU A 70 6.05 -14.30 -9.66
N ASP A 71 6.60 -14.75 -10.78
CA ASP A 71 6.20 -16.01 -11.38
C ASP A 71 6.47 -17.18 -10.42
N ASP A 72 5.48 -18.08 -10.33
CA ASP A 72 5.48 -19.22 -9.40
C ASP A 72 5.50 -18.87 -7.90
N GLU A 73 5.43 -17.58 -7.53
CA GLU A 73 5.36 -17.11 -6.15
C GLU A 73 3.92 -17.18 -5.60
N LYS A 74 3.76 -17.56 -4.34
CA LYS A 74 2.46 -17.44 -3.67
C LYS A 74 2.26 -16.01 -3.19
N VAL A 75 1.01 -15.53 -3.24
CA VAL A 75 0.65 -14.18 -2.76
C VAL A 75 1.17 -13.87 -1.37
N ILE A 76 1.07 -14.84 -0.46
CA ILE A 76 1.50 -14.65 0.94
C ILE A 76 3.02 -14.56 1.08
N ASP A 77 3.78 -15.28 0.22
CA ASP A 77 5.24 -15.21 0.19
C ASP A 77 5.70 -13.87 -0.39
N ALA A 78 5.04 -13.40 -1.47
CA ALA A 78 5.23 -12.07 -2.01
C ALA A 78 5.01 -11.00 -0.93
N GLY A 79 3.95 -11.13 -0.13
CA GLY A 79 3.68 -10.21 0.97
C GLY A 79 4.81 -10.13 2.00
N VAL A 80 5.35 -11.26 2.40
CA VAL A 80 6.50 -11.30 3.34
C VAL A 80 7.73 -10.63 2.71
N ARG A 81 8.02 -10.93 1.43
CA ARG A 81 9.13 -10.34 0.68
C ARG A 81 8.98 -8.82 0.55
N GLU A 82 7.82 -8.33 0.07
CA GLU A 82 7.57 -6.90 -0.15
C GLU A 82 7.64 -6.09 1.15
N VAL A 83 7.10 -6.60 2.28
CA VAL A 83 7.25 -5.95 3.59
C VAL A 83 8.72 -5.83 3.98
N GLY A 84 9.52 -6.84 3.68
CA GLY A 84 10.97 -6.81 3.91
C GLY A 84 11.70 -5.82 2.99
N GLU A 85 11.34 -5.80 1.71
CA GLU A 85 12.00 -4.98 0.68
C GLU A 85 11.66 -3.49 0.81
N GLU A 86 10.39 -3.14 1.00
CA GLU A 86 9.93 -1.75 1.07
C GLU A 86 10.09 -1.13 2.46
N LEU A 87 9.79 -1.88 3.52
CA LEU A 87 9.79 -1.34 4.90
C LEU A 87 10.98 -1.80 5.75
N GLY A 88 11.74 -2.82 5.32
CA GLY A 88 12.81 -3.39 6.14
C GLY A 88 12.30 -4.12 7.38
N ILE A 89 11.02 -4.48 7.44
CA ILE A 89 10.39 -5.14 8.58
C ILE A 89 10.34 -6.65 8.33
N LYS A 90 10.76 -7.42 9.32
CA LYS A 90 10.70 -8.89 9.24
C LYS A 90 9.38 -9.38 9.81
N ILE A 91 8.59 -10.03 8.97
CA ILE A 91 7.37 -10.73 9.32
C ILE A 91 7.39 -12.16 8.81
N THR A 92 6.42 -12.96 9.20
CA THR A 92 6.16 -14.30 8.69
C THR A 92 4.78 -14.37 8.04
N GLN A 93 4.48 -15.43 7.32
CA GLN A 93 3.15 -15.66 6.74
C GLN A 93 2.04 -15.63 7.80
N ASN A 94 2.31 -16.07 9.04
CA ASN A 94 1.33 -16.09 10.12
C ASN A 94 0.95 -14.70 10.64
N ASP A 95 1.78 -13.70 10.39
CA ASP A 95 1.51 -12.31 10.76
C ASP A 95 0.55 -11.63 9.80
N LEU A 96 0.37 -12.19 8.59
CA LEU A 96 -0.48 -11.66 7.54
C LEU A 96 -1.93 -12.13 7.69
N LYS A 97 -2.86 -11.20 7.87
CA LYS A 97 -4.31 -11.43 7.98
C LYS A 97 -5.00 -11.03 6.68
N PHE A 98 -5.58 -12.00 5.97
CA PHE A 98 -6.24 -11.74 4.70
C PHE A 98 -7.52 -10.93 4.88
N LEU A 99 -7.65 -9.84 4.11
CA LEU A 99 -8.80 -8.92 4.13
C LEU A 99 -9.70 -9.04 2.90
N GLY A 100 -9.31 -9.84 1.91
CA GLY A 100 -10.06 -10.03 0.66
C GLY A 100 -9.31 -9.53 -0.58
N ILE A 101 -9.99 -9.60 -1.72
CA ILE A 101 -9.46 -9.20 -3.01
C ILE A 101 -10.25 -8.00 -3.53
N ARG A 102 -9.54 -7.04 -4.11
CA ARG A 102 -10.11 -5.95 -4.91
C ARG A 102 -9.75 -6.18 -6.37
N VAL A 103 -10.68 -5.91 -7.26
CA VAL A 103 -10.44 -5.90 -8.70
C VAL A 103 -10.21 -4.45 -9.13
N CYS A 104 -8.99 -4.14 -9.55
CA CYS A 104 -8.65 -2.82 -10.08
C CYS A 104 -8.58 -2.88 -11.61
N ASN A 105 -9.30 -1.96 -12.26
CA ASN A 105 -9.39 -1.87 -13.70
C ASN A 105 -9.41 -0.40 -14.11
N CYS A 106 -8.23 0.19 -14.33
CA CYS A 106 -8.11 1.58 -14.75
C CYS A 106 -6.91 1.77 -15.70
N ASP A 107 -6.94 2.84 -16.45
CA ASP A 107 -5.84 3.26 -17.31
C ASP A 107 -5.23 4.54 -16.70
N LEU A 108 -3.98 4.47 -16.24
CA LEU A 108 -3.26 5.61 -15.71
C LEU A 108 -2.67 6.49 -16.84
N SER A 109 -2.35 5.86 -17.98
CA SER A 109 -1.93 6.53 -19.21
C SER A 109 -2.18 5.63 -20.41
N ASP A 110 -1.93 6.13 -21.62
CA ASP A 110 -2.03 5.33 -22.85
C ASP A 110 -1.09 4.12 -22.86
N THR A 111 0.00 4.20 -22.11
CA THR A 111 1.05 3.18 -22.03
C THR A 111 1.10 2.44 -20.70
N TYR A 112 0.24 2.80 -19.73
CA TYR A 112 0.21 2.16 -18.41
C TYR A 112 -1.22 1.85 -17.98
N LYS A 113 -1.59 0.58 -18.10
CA LYS A 113 -2.91 0.05 -17.76
C LYS A 113 -2.82 -0.83 -16.52
N VAL A 114 -3.71 -0.61 -15.59
CA VAL A 114 -3.82 -1.38 -14.34
C VAL A 114 -4.98 -2.35 -14.49
N ARG A 115 -4.68 -3.64 -14.48
CA ARG A 115 -5.61 -4.76 -14.50
C ARG A 115 -5.17 -5.72 -13.42
N GLU A 116 -5.60 -5.47 -12.20
CA GLU A 116 -5.03 -6.13 -11.01
C GLU A 116 -6.08 -6.81 -10.16
N PHE A 117 -5.75 -8.00 -9.70
CA PHE A 117 -6.38 -8.65 -8.56
C PHE A 117 -5.53 -8.33 -7.32
N GLN A 118 -5.89 -7.27 -6.61
CA GLN A 118 -5.20 -6.79 -5.44
C GLN A 118 -5.59 -7.62 -4.22
N HIS A 119 -4.65 -8.41 -3.71
CA HIS A 119 -4.85 -9.24 -2.52
C HIS A 119 -4.46 -8.43 -1.28
N PHE A 120 -5.47 -8.02 -0.52
CA PHE A 120 -5.29 -7.21 0.67
C PHE A 120 -5.02 -8.06 1.91
N TYR A 121 -4.00 -7.65 2.64
CA TYR A 121 -3.64 -8.21 3.94
C TYR A 121 -3.40 -7.09 4.95
N ALA A 122 -3.62 -7.41 6.24
CA ALA A 122 -3.18 -6.56 7.35
C ALA A 122 -2.10 -7.27 8.16
N PHE A 123 -1.19 -6.49 8.75
CA PHE A 123 -0.19 -7.01 9.68
C PHE A 123 0.07 -6.01 10.81
N GLU A 124 0.31 -6.54 12.01
CA GLU A 124 0.45 -5.73 13.21
C GLU A 124 1.90 -5.35 13.47
N THR A 125 2.10 -4.12 13.94
CA THR A 125 3.34 -3.68 14.56
C THR A 125 3.07 -3.20 15.98
N THR A 126 4.01 -3.46 16.89
CA THR A 126 3.95 -2.95 18.28
C THR A 126 4.85 -1.74 18.48
N LYS A 127 5.60 -1.34 17.45
CA LYS A 127 6.52 -0.20 17.51
C LYS A 127 5.80 1.10 17.18
N TYR A 128 6.24 2.19 17.81
CA TYR A 128 5.87 3.55 17.40
C TYR A 128 6.63 3.93 16.13
N LEU A 129 6.05 4.74 15.28
CA LEU A 129 6.70 5.19 14.03
C LEU A 129 8.09 5.78 14.29
N LYS A 130 8.22 6.63 15.32
CA LYS A 130 9.50 7.27 15.70
C LYS A 130 10.60 6.29 16.10
N ASP A 131 10.23 5.07 16.52
CA ASP A 131 11.16 4.02 16.97
C ASP A 131 11.40 2.96 15.88
N MET A 132 10.81 3.15 14.70
CA MET A 132 11.01 2.25 13.56
C MET A 132 12.26 2.63 12.78
N SER A 133 12.93 1.61 12.26
CA SER A 133 14.04 1.76 11.32
C SER A 133 13.64 1.10 10.02
N PHE A 134 13.62 1.86 8.96
CA PHE A 134 13.22 1.43 7.61
C PHE A 134 14.47 1.15 6.76
N LEU A 135 15.27 0.18 7.20
CA LEU A 135 16.48 -0.27 6.48
C LEU A 135 16.08 -1.19 5.31
N ALA A 136 15.22 -0.68 4.49
CA ALA A 136 14.72 -1.38 3.31
C ALA A 136 15.80 -1.53 2.24
N SER A 137 15.76 -2.63 1.49
CA SER A 137 16.63 -2.82 0.32
C SER A 137 16.16 -1.97 -0.86
N ASP A 138 14.87 -1.64 -0.91
CA ASP A 138 14.27 -0.79 -1.92
C ASP A 138 14.20 0.67 -1.45
N SER A 139 14.53 1.60 -2.36
CA SER A 139 14.49 3.04 -2.12
C SER A 139 13.22 3.71 -2.68
N GLU A 140 12.17 2.95 -2.95
CA GLU A 140 10.94 3.48 -3.53
C GLU A 140 10.11 4.27 -2.51
N VAL A 141 10.06 3.82 -1.27
CA VAL A 141 9.32 4.49 -0.19
C VAL A 141 9.99 5.81 0.18
N LYS A 142 9.24 6.90 0.05
CA LYS A 142 9.67 8.27 0.39
C LYS A 142 9.36 8.60 1.84
N SER A 143 8.16 8.28 2.31
CA SER A 143 7.80 8.46 3.71
C SER A 143 6.83 7.38 4.19
N VAL A 144 6.81 7.19 5.51
CA VAL A 144 5.80 6.40 6.21
C VAL A 144 5.01 7.33 7.11
N ILE A 145 3.68 7.23 7.05
CA ILE A 145 2.74 8.10 7.77
C ILE A 145 1.90 7.23 8.71
N GLU A 146 1.81 7.60 9.98
CA GLU A 146 0.90 6.97 10.93
C GLU A 146 -0.28 7.87 11.26
N ILE A 147 -1.49 7.33 11.16
CA ILE A 147 -2.75 8.05 11.35
C ILE A 147 -3.63 7.29 12.34
N ASN A 148 -4.37 7.99 13.18
CA ASN A 148 -5.41 7.37 13.99
C ASN A 148 -6.49 6.79 13.07
N VAL A 149 -6.90 5.53 13.29
CA VAL A 149 -7.82 4.83 12.40
C VAL A 149 -9.21 5.48 12.33
N ASP A 150 -9.72 6.00 13.47
CA ASP A 150 -11.04 6.62 13.52
C ASP A 150 -11.02 7.98 12.80
N GLU A 151 -9.96 8.78 13.01
CA GLU A 151 -9.77 10.06 12.31
C GLU A 151 -9.62 9.85 10.80
N PHE A 152 -8.86 8.83 10.37
CA PHE A 152 -8.73 8.51 8.95
C PHE A 152 -10.07 8.13 8.31
N LEU A 153 -10.88 7.32 8.98
CA LEU A 153 -12.21 6.97 8.48
C LEU A 153 -13.12 8.18 8.41
N SER A 154 -13.07 9.08 9.40
CA SER A 154 -13.83 10.34 9.38
C SER A 154 -13.42 11.25 8.22
N LEU A 155 -12.12 11.32 7.90
CA LEU A 155 -11.63 12.04 6.72
C LEU A 155 -12.13 11.42 5.41
N LEU A 156 -12.12 10.08 5.32
CA LEU A 156 -12.58 9.37 4.11
C LEU A 156 -14.07 9.58 3.81
N VAL A 157 -14.91 9.70 4.84
CA VAL A 157 -16.35 9.93 4.66
C VAL A 157 -16.74 11.42 4.60
N GLY A 158 -15.75 12.31 4.80
CA GLY A 158 -15.96 13.76 4.73
C GLY A 158 -16.57 14.38 5.99
N ASP A 159 -16.50 13.69 7.14
CA ASP A 159 -16.93 14.25 8.42
C ASP A 159 -15.99 15.34 8.94
N VAL A 160 -14.71 15.27 8.51
CA VAL A 160 -13.69 16.28 8.77
C VAL A 160 -12.91 16.60 7.49
N ASP A 161 -12.41 17.83 7.36
CA ASP A 161 -11.66 18.29 6.17
C ASP A 161 -10.17 17.97 6.26
N GLU A 162 -9.66 17.80 7.48
CA GLU A 162 -8.26 17.55 7.77
C GLU A 162 -8.06 16.79 9.09
N ILE A 163 -6.96 16.09 9.19
CA ILE A 163 -6.53 15.34 10.38
C ILE A 163 -5.04 15.55 10.62
N LEU A 164 -4.59 15.27 11.84
CA LEU A 164 -3.17 15.29 12.19
C LEU A 164 -2.58 13.88 12.13
N ALA A 165 -1.40 13.78 11.56
CA ALA A 165 -0.63 12.54 11.43
C ALA A 165 0.80 12.74 11.91
N ASN A 166 1.52 11.64 12.10
CA ASN A 166 2.97 11.67 12.23
C ASN A 166 3.59 11.09 10.96
N GLU A 167 4.72 11.64 10.55
CA GLU A 167 5.39 11.24 9.31
C GLU A 167 6.87 11.00 9.54
N MET A 168 7.40 9.92 8.98
CA MET A 168 8.81 9.60 8.90
C MET A 168 9.24 9.73 7.43
N VAL A 169 9.92 10.81 7.09
CA VAL A 169 10.51 11.00 5.74
C VAL A 169 11.86 10.33 5.70
N LEU A 170 12.08 9.48 4.70
CA LEU A 170 13.28 8.67 4.55
C LEU A 170 14.24 9.29 3.53
N ASP A 171 15.50 9.44 3.89
CA ASP A 171 16.53 9.78 2.90
C ASP A 171 16.63 8.65 1.86
N ARG A 172 16.64 9.00 0.59
CA ARG A 172 16.60 8.01 -0.50
C ARG A 172 17.83 7.10 -0.52
N THR A 173 18.97 7.60 -0.10
CA THR A 173 20.26 6.89 -0.18
C THR A 173 20.63 6.20 1.12
N THR A 174 20.57 6.92 2.24
CA THR A 174 20.97 6.40 3.56
C THR A 174 19.86 5.66 4.27
N ARG A 175 18.60 5.88 3.86
CA ARG A 175 17.37 5.42 4.53
C ARG A 175 17.22 5.95 5.96
N GLU A 176 18.00 6.95 6.34
CA GLU A 176 17.81 7.64 7.61
C GLU A 176 16.47 8.37 7.62
N GLY A 177 15.74 8.22 8.72
CA GLY A 177 14.41 8.80 8.88
C GLY A 177 14.46 10.16 9.59
N LYS A 178 13.72 11.13 9.07
CA LYS A 178 13.38 12.37 9.75
C LYS A 178 11.94 12.34 10.19
N TYR A 179 11.73 12.21 11.51
CA TYR A 179 10.40 12.16 12.11
C TYR A 179 9.82 13.56 12.32
N SER A 180 8.52 13.70 12.05
CA SER A 180 7.73 14.91 12.27
C SER A 180 6.38 14.55 12.87
N GLU A 181 5.95 15.31 13.88
CA GLU A 181 4.62 15.19 14.49
C GLU A 181 3.66 16.24 13.94
N ASN A 182 2.36 15.95 14.03
CA ASN A 182 1.27 16.87 13.68
C ASN A 182 1.35 17.40 12.24
N VAL A 183 1.70 16.52 11.31
CA VAL A 183 1.64 16.83 9.87
C VAL A 183 0.18 16.84 9.43
N ASN A 184 -0.23 17.91 8.76
CA ASN A 184 -1.61 18.06 8.31
C ASN A 184 -1.91 17.18 7.09
N ILE A 185 -2.92 16.33 7.19
CA ILE A 185 -3.41 15.47 6.12
C ILE A 185 -4.82 15.89 5.75
N THR A 186 -5.01 16.26 4.49
CA THR A 186 -6.31 16.55 3.92
C THR A 186 -6.72 15.47 2.92
N TYR A 187 -7.99 15.41 2.57
CA TYR A 187 -8.50 14.47 1.55
C TYR A 187 -7.74 14.58 0.21
N LYS A 188 -7.13 15.74 -0.10
CA LYS A 188 -6.34 15.96 -1.33
C LYS A 188 -5.05 15.13 -1.39
N ARG A 189 -4.57 14.66 -0.24
CA ARG A 189 -3.42 13.73 -0.18
C ARG A 189 -3.85 12.26 -0.30
N ILE A 190 -5.14 11.98 -0.25
CA ILE A 190 -5.67 10.63 -0.40
C ILE A 190 -5.86 10.32 -1.88
N ILE A 191 -5.43 9.16 -2.33
CA ILE A 191 -5.68 8.69 -3.70
C ILE A 191 -7.20 8.69 -3.93
N PRO A 192 -7.70 9.33 -5.01
CA PRO A 192 -9.14 9.49 -5.25
C PRO A 192 -9.96 8.20 -5.21
N ASP A 193 -9.37 7.07 -5.61
CA ASP A 193 -10.03 5.77 -5.58
C ASP A 193 -10.33 5.28 -4.16
N TYR A 194 -9.59 5.76 -3.13
CA TYR A 194 -9.78 5.29 -1.76
C TYR A 194 -11.11 5.72 -1.15
N TYR A 195 -11.60 6.91 -1.48
CA TYR A 195 -12.90 7.41 -1.00
C TYR A 195 -14.05 7.18 -1.98
N LYS A 196 -13.75 6.81 -3.24
CA LYS A 196 -14.76 6.49 -4.25
C LYS A 196 -15.06 5.00 -4.34
N ASP A 197 -14.13 4.14 -3.94
CA ASP A 197 -14.24 2.70 -4.04
C ASP A 197 -14.63 2.09 -2.69
N LYS A 198 -15.90 1.65 -2.62
CA LYS A 198 -16.44 0.99 -1.43
C LYS A 198 -15.61 -0.21 -0.98
N SER A 199 -15.01 -0.95 -1.91
CA SER A 199 -14.22 -2.14 -1.57
C SER A 199 -12.93 -1.80 -0.82
N ILE A 200 -12.34 -0.63 -1.08
CA ILE A 200 -11.18 -0.11 -0.32
C ILE A 200 -11.62 0.33 1.08
N PHE A 201 -12.72 1.08 1.16
CA PHE A 201 -13.27 1.49 2.46
C PHE A 201 -13.55 0.29 3.38
N GLU A 202 -14.11 -0.80 2.83
CA GLU A 202 -14.34 -2.06 3.56
C GLU A 202 -13.03 -2.67 4.09
N LYS A 203 -11.88 -2.51 3.41
CA LYS A 203 -10.59 -2.98 3.92
C LYS A 203 -10.15 -2.19 5.15
N PHE A 204 -10.34 -0.86 5.14
CA PHE A 204 -10.03 -0.04 6.32
C PHE A 204 -10.96 -0.34 7.50
N LEU A 205 -12.25 -0.60 7.25
CA LEU A 205 -13.17 -1.06 8.31
C LEU A 205 -12.76 -2.43 8.87
N ALA A 206 -12.28 -3.35 8.03
CA ALA A 206 -11.77 -4.63 8.48
C ALA A 206 -10.52 -4.46 9.37
N VAL A 207 -9.61 -3.55 9.01
CA VAL A 207 -8.45 -3.21 9.86
C VAL A 207 -8.90 -2.57 11.18
N LYS A 208 -9.87 -1.66 11.15
CA LYS A 208 -10.45 -1.10 12.39
C LYS A 208 -10.98 -2.20 13.30
N SER A 209 -11.68 -3.20 12.75
CA SER A 209 -12.19 -4.35 13.53
C SER A 209 -11.09 -5.22 14.13
N LEU A 210 -9.87 -5.22 13.58
CA LEU A 210 -8.70 -5.88 14.19
C LEU A 210 -8.11 -5.06 15.34
N ILE A 211 -8.26 -3.72 15.26
CA ILE A 211 -7.81 -2.76 16.27
C ILE A 211 -8.74 -2.73 17.49
N ASP A 212 -10.05 -2.80 17.27
CA ASP A 212 -11.07 -2.84 18.33
C ASP A 212 -11.00 -4.17 19.10
#